data_f03127cade8bf04ca7400f102700b03b
#
_entry.id   f03127cade8bf04ca7400f102700b03b
#
_cell.length_a   1.000
_cell.length_b   1.000
_cell.length_c   1.000
_cell.angle_alpha   90.00
_cell.angle_beta   90.00
_cell.angle_gamma   90.00
#
_symmetry.space_group_name_H-M   'P 1'
#
loop_
_entity.id
_entity.type
_entity.pdbx_description
1 polymer ?
#
loop_
_entity_poly.entity_id
_entity_poly.type
_entity_poly.pdbx_seq_one_letter_code
_entity_poly.pdbx_strand_id
1 'polypeptide(L)'
;PMSDTLPPKNVASGEKFRTTQGITAIKDGQKRRASSEPQVFEPKPKWLRVKAPSGSRFEAVKRNVGEHRLSTVCQESHCPNMGECWSNGTATIMLMGSVCTRACRFCAVDTGNPNGWLDLEEPQNTAKSVELMALRYIVLTSVDRDDLDDGGAAHYAACVRAIKERTPQVVVEALTPDFDGDLQAIERVVDSGLEVFAQNVETVK
;
A
#
# COMPACT_ATOMS: atom_id res chain seq x y z
N PRO A 1 26.29 -1.40 -7.88
CA PRO A 1 25.24 -1.46 -8.86
C PRO A 1 24.26 -2.54 -8.43
N MET A 2 23.16 -2.14 -7.79
CA MET A 2 22.05 -3.06 -7.47
C MET A 2 21.34 -3.34 -8.79
N SER A 3 21.24 -4.61 -9.17
CA SER A 3 20.54 -5.02 -10.38
C SER A 3 19.03 -4.74 -10.18
N ASP A 4 18.46 -3.89 -11.04
CA ASP A 4 17.02 -3.67 -11.20
C ASP A 4 16.35 -4.96 -11.75
N THR A 5 16.21 -5.97 -10.90
CA THR A 5 15.39 -7.12 -11.25
C THR A 5 13.98 -6.86 -10.73
N LEU A 6 13.09 -6.47 -11.65
CA LEU A 6 11.64 -6.51 -11.40
C LEU A 6 11.25 -7.85 -10.78
N PRO A 7 10.27 -7.88 -9.84
CA PRO A 7 9.80 -9.14 -9.29
C PRO A 7 9.42 -10.09 -10.43
N PRO A 8 9.66 -11.39 -10.29
CA PRO A 8 9.37 -12.35 -11.35
C PRO A 8 7.89 -12.24 -11.76
N LYS A 9 7.65 -12.00 -13.04
CA LYS A 9 6.32 -11.70 -13.61
C LYS A 9 5.28 -12.82 -13.48
N ASN A 10 5.65 -14.01 -12.98
CA ASN A 10 4.80 -15.21 -12.99
C ASN A 10 4.90 -16.04 -11.71
N VAL A 11 4.85 -15.41 -10.53
CA VAL A 11 4.73 -16.16 -9.27
C VAL A 11 3.26 -16.43 -9.01
N ALA A 12 2.90 -17.70 -8.84
CA ALA A 12 1.51 -18.07 -8.54
C ALA A 12 1.15 -17.74 -7.08
N SER A 13 -0.14 -17.49 -6.84
CA SER A 13 -0.65 -17.25 -5.48
C SER A 13 -0.29 -18.39 -4.52
N GLY A 14 0.29 -18.06 -3.36
CA GLY A 14 0.77 -19.01 -2.36
C GLY A 14 2.18 -19.56 -2.60
N GLU A 15 2.85 -19.20 -3.69
CA GLU A 15 4.25 -19.57 -3.94
C GLU A 15 5.23 -18.63 -3.22
N LYS A 16 6.34 -19.22 -2.76
CA LYS A 16 7.45 -18.45 -2.20
C LYS A 16 8.29 -17.85 -3.31
N PHE A 17 8.66 -16.58 -3.14
CA PHE A 17 9.56 -15.89 -4.06
C PHE A 17 10.49 -14.94 -3.29
N ARG A 18 11.43 -14.35 -3.99
CA ARG A 18 12.34 -13.35 -3.44
C ARG A 18 12.09 -12.00 -4.09
N THR A 19 11.86 -10.97 -3.27
CA THR A 19 11.66 -9.59 -3.75
C THR A 19 12.97 -8.99 -4.26
N THR A 20 12.91 -7.84 -4.93
CA THR A 20 14.09 -7.08 -5.36
C THR A 20 14.97 -6.64 -4.20
N GLN A 21 14.39 -6.44 -3.02
CA GLN A 21 15.10 -6.13 -1.77
C GLN A 21 15.73 -7.39 -1.11
N GLY A 22 15.54 -8.57 -1.71
CA GLY A 22 16.06 -9.83 -1.18
C GLY A 22 15.21 -10.45 -0.08
N ILE A 23 14.02 -9.93 0.18
CA ILE A 23 13.06 -10.45 1.16
C ILE A 23 12.39 -11.70 0.61
N THR A 24 12.32 -12.77 1.41
CA THR A 24 11.53 -13.97 1.05
C THR A 24 10.08 -13.73 1.43
N ALA A 25 9.18 -13.81 0.45
CA ALA A 25 7.75 -13.57 0.62
C ALA A 25 6.92 -14.71 0.01
N ILE A 26 5.65 -14.79 0.41
CA ILE A 26 4.63 -15.67 -0.15
C ILE A 26 3.66 -14.79 -0.94
N LYS A 27 3.48 -15.09 -2.21
CA LYS A 27 2.60 -14.33 -3.11
C LYS A 27 1.14 -14.37 -2.63
N ASP A 28 0.51 -13.20 -2.55
CA ASP A 28 -0.89 -13.02 -2.10
C ASP A 28 -1.18 -13.62 -0.72
N GLY A 29 -0.19 -13.74 0.15
CA GLY A 29 -0.31 -14.34 1.47
C GLY A 29 -0.62 -15.85 1.44
N GLN A 30 -0.93 -16.42 2.61
CA GLN A 30 -1.29 -17.84 2.74
C GLN A 30 -2.77 -18.06 2.43
N LYS A 31 -3.16 -18.05 1.18
CA LYS A 31 -4.54 -18.37 0.78
C LYS A 31 -4.81 -19.87 0.88
N ARG A 32 -6.02 -20.25 1.32
CA ARG A 32 -6.48 -21.65 1.20
C ARG A 32 -6.40 -22.07 -0.26
N ARG A 33 -5.91 -23.28 -0.51
CA ARG A 33 -6.04 -23.90 -1.84
C ARG A 33 -7.51 -23.80 -2.26
N ALA A 34 -7.74 -23.31 -3.48
CA ALA A 34 -9.07 -23.34 -4.07
C ALA A 34 -9.64 -24.75 -3.95
N SER A 35 -10.90 -24.89 -3.53
CA SER A 35 -11.58 -26.18 -3.57
C SER A 35 -11.52 -26.69 -5.00
N SER A 36 -11.30 -27.98 -5.19
CA SER A 36 -11.25 -28.63 -6.50
C SER A 36 -12.59 -28.64 -7.25
N GLU A 37 -13.63 -28.11 -6.67
CA GLU A 37 -14.94 -27.95 -7.32
C GLU A 37 -14.95 -26.73 -8.24
N PRO A 38 -15.34 -26.88 -9.50
CA PRO A 38 -15.47 -25.78 -10.42
C PRO A 38 -16.53 -24.80 -9.91
N GLN A 39 -16.10 -23.61 -9.49
CA GLN A 39 -17.03 -22.54 -9.16
C GLN A 39 -17.67 -22.01 -10.45
N VAL A 40 -18.98 -22.16 -10.57
CA VAL A 40 -19.74 -21.51 -11.65
C VAL A 40 -19.86 -20.02 -11.29
N PHE A 41 -19.10 -19.19 -11.97
CA PHE A 41 -19.22 -17.74 -11.80
C PHE A 41 -20.35 -17.20 -12.69
N GLU A 42 -21.39 -16.67 -12.06
CA GLU A 42 -22.38 -15.90 -12.78
C GLU A 42 -21.77 -14.59 -13.33
N PRO A 43 -22.17 -14.14 -14.53
CA PRO A 43 -21.70 -12.86 -15.07
C PRO A 43 -22.02 -11.71 -14.11
N LYS A 44 -21.02 -10.88 -13.81
CA LYS A 44 -21.23 -9.70 -12.96
C LYS A 44 -22.32 -8.79 -13.54
N PRO A 45 -23.20 -8.22 -12.71
CA PRO A 45 -24.20 -7.25 -13.13
C PRO A 45 -23.61 -6.09 -13.91
N LYS A 46 -24.38 -5.50 -14.83
CA LYS A 46 -23.88 -4.39 -15.69
C LYS A 46 -23.42 -3.18 -14.89
N TRP A 47 -24.00 -2.92 -13.73
CA TRP A 47 -23.64 -1.79 -12.87
C TRP A 47 -22.30 -1.97 -12.15
N LEU A 48 -21.74 -3.18 -12.10
CA LEU A 48 -20.36 -3.45 -11.62
C LEU A 48 -19.29 -3.26 -12.69
N ARG A 49 -19.68 -2.88 -13.92
CA ARG A 49 -18.69 -2.62 -14.98
C ARG A 49 -18.10 -1.24 -14.78
N VAL A 50 -16.78 -1.17 -14.65
CA VAL A 50 -16.02 0.07 -14.62
C VAL A 50 -15.33 0.29 -15.96
N LYS A 51 -15.07 1.55 -16.30
CA LYS A 51 -14.27 1.88 -17.48
C LYS A 51 -12.83 1.45 -17.27
N ALA A 52 -12.18 0.93 -18.30
CA ALA A 52 -10.76 0.64 -18.23
C ALA A 52 -9.98 1.93 -17.88
N PRO A 53 -8.96 1.82 -16.99
CA PRO A 53 -8.13 2.96 -16.63
C PRO A 53 -7.48 3.57 -17.88
N SER A 54 -7.70 4.86 -18.10
CA SER A 54 -7.18 5.57 -19.28
C SER A 54 -7.14 7.07 -19.04
N GLY A 55 -6.37 7.80 -19.86
CA GLY A 55 -6.28 9.25 -19.82
C GLY A 55 -4.90 9.74 -19.35
N SER A 56 -4.55 10.96 -19.78
CA SER A 56 -3.23 11.55 -19.55
C SER A 56 -2.87 11.66 -18.06
N ARG A 57 -3.84 11.98 -17.21
CA ARG A 57 -3.63 12.09 -15.76
C ARG A 57 -3.38 10.71 -15.11
N PHE A 58 -4.14 9.69 -15.51
CA PHE A 58 -3.90 8.32 -15.06
C PHE A 58 -2.48 7.86 -15.43
N GLU A 59 -2.07 8.05 -16.67
CA GLU A 59 -0.72 7.66 -17.12
C GLU A 59 0.38 8.45 -16.41
N ALA A 60 0.16 9.73 -16.10
CA ALA A 60 1.09 10.55 -15.34
C ALA A 60 1.25 10.02 -13.90
N VAL A 61 0.16 9.69 -13.21
CA VAL A 61 0.18 9.10 -11.87
C VAL A 61 0.90 7.75 -11.89
N LYS A 62 0.55 6.88 -12.83
CA LYS A 62 1.17 5.55 -12.98
C LYS A 62 2.69 5.64 -13.17
N ARG A 63 3.15 6.55 -14.03
CA ARG A 63 4.57 6.78 -14.26
C ARG A 63 5.26 7.30 -13.00
N ASN A 64 4.68 8.29 -12.33
CA ASN A 64 5.21 8.88 -11.11
C ASN A 64 5.39 7.83 -9.99
N VAL A 65 4.36 7.01 -9.74
CA VAL A 65 4.43 5.90 -8.77
C VAL A 65 5.61 4.97 -9.09
N GLY A 66 5.80 4.63 -10.37
CA GLY A 66 6.92 3.77 -10.80
C GLY A 66 8.29 4.43 -10.64
N GLU A 67 8.45 5.70 -11.04
CA GLU A 67 9.71 6.46 -10.95
C GLU A 67 10.17 6.67 -9.51
N HIS A 68 9.24 6.80 -8.57
CA HIS A 68 9.54 7.00 -7.15
C HIS A 68 9.51 5.70 -6.33
N ARG A 69 9.38 4.53 -6.98
CA ARG A 69 9.40 3.20 -6.35
C ARG A 69 8.36 3.04 -5.24
N LEU A 70 7.21 3.70 -5.38
CA LEU A 70 6.15 3.63 -4.39
C LEU A 70 5.26 2.40 -4.61
N SER A 71 4.80 1.82 -3.52
CA SER A 71 3.74 0.81 -3.54
C SER A 71 2.38 1.48 -3.38
N THR A 72 1.37 1.00 -4.10
CA THR A 72 0.00 1.50 -3.97
C THR A 72 -0.97 0.34 -3.74
N VAL A 73 -1.88 0.50 -2.80
CA VAL A 73 -2.97 -0.47 -2.60
C VAL A 73 -3.77 -0.65 -3.87
N CYS A 74 -3.92 0.41 -4.66
CA CYS A 74 -4.66 0.37 -5.92
C CYS A 74 -4.08 -0.66 -6.91
N GLN A 75 -2.76 -0.81 -6.95
CA GLN A 75 -2.07 -1.80 -7.80
C GLN A 75 -2.07 -3.18 -7.16
N GLU A 76 -1.66 -3.28 -5.89
CA GLU A 76 -1.53 -4.56 -5.19
C GLU A 76 -2.87 -5.30 -5.04
N SER A 77 -3.97 -4.57 -4.79
CA SER A 77 -5.31 -5.14 -4.69
C SER A 77 -6.06 -5.28 -6.02
N HIS A 78 -5.43 -4.91 -7.14
CA HIS A 78 -6.09 -4.86 -8.46
C HIS A 78 -7.41 -4.08 -8.42
N CYS A 79 -7.41 -2.91 -7.78
CA CYS A 79 -8.60 -2.12 -7.50
C CYS A 79 -9.31 -1.70 -8.79
N PRO A 80 -10.60 -2.03 -8.97
CA PRO A 80 -11.33 -1.68 -10.20
C PRO A 80 -11.55 -0.17 -10.35
N ASN A 81 -11.49 0.59 -9.26
CA ASN A 81 -11.73 2.04 -9.24
C ASN A 81 -10.45 2.87 -9.48
N MET A 82 -9.28 2.22 -9.63
CA MET A 82 -8.00 2.90 -9.78
C MET A 82 -7.99 3.96 -10.87
N GLY A 83 -8.60 3.68 -12.02
CA GLY A 83 -8.67 4.61 -13.14
C GLY A 83 -9.43 5.89 -12.81
N GLU A 84 -10.56 5.77 -12.10
CA GLU A 84 -11.37 6.91 -11.68
C GLU A 84 -10.67 7.71 -10.56
N CYS A 85 -10.20 7.06 -9.52
CA CYS A 85 -9.53 7.70 -8.39
C CYS A 85 -8.30 8.49 -8.83
N TRP A 86 -7.41 7.89 -9.61
CA TRP A 86 -6.19 8.55 -10.09
C TRP A 86 -6.49 9.70 -11.04
N SER A 87 -7.53 9.57 -11.88
CA SER A 87 -7.97 10.66 -12.74
C SER A 87 -8.56 11.83 -11.94
N ASN A 88 -9.16 11.58 -10.78
CA ASN A 88 -9.74 12.59 -9.91
C ASN A 88 -8.74 13.19 -8.89
N GLY A 89 -7.48 12.73 -8.89
CA GLY A 89 -6.44 13.23 -8.01
C GLY A 89 -6.51 12.69 -6.59
N THR A 90 -7.00 11.46 -6.44
CA THR A 90 -6.97 10.69 -5.18
C THR A 90 -6.15 9.43 -5.40
N ALA A 91 -5.23 9.14 -4.50
CA ALA A 91 -4.42 7.92 -4.51
C ALA A 91 -4.33 7.34 -3.10
N THR A 92 -4.02 6.04 -3.02
CA THR A 92 -3.71 5.36 -1.75
C THR A 92 -2.31 4.77 -1.87
N ILE A 93 -1.38 5.33 -1.12
CA ILE A 93 0.01 4.87 -1.07
C ILE A 93 0.16 3.90 0.10
N MET A 94 0.85 2.80 -0.15
CA MET A 94 1.17 1.79 0.85
C MET A 94 2.63 1.96 1.27
N LEU A 95 2.83 2.34 2.52
CA LEU A 95 4.13 2.60 3.11
C LEU A 95 4.83 1.33 3.57
N MET A 96 6.15 1.40 3.71
CA MET A 96 7.03 0.34 4.20
C MET A 96 7.10 -0.89 3.28
N GLY A 97 6.83 -0.66 1.98
CA GLY A 97 6.96 -1.67 0.93
C GLY A 97 5.69 -2.50 0.73
N SER A 98 5.86 -3.68 0.09
CA SER A 98 4.77 -4.55 -0.35
C SER A 98 4.73 -5.91 0.36
N VAL A 99 5.53 -6.09 1.43
CA VAL A 99 5.59 -7.36 2.19
C VAL A 99 5.13 -7.12 3.61
N CYS A 100 4.03 -7.76 3.98
CA CYS A 100 3.40 -7.69 5.31
C CYS A 100 3.89 -8.81 6.20
N THR A 101 4.08 -8.56 7.49
CA THR A 101 4.42 -9.62 8.48
C THR A 101 3.23 -10.50 8.81
N ARG A 102 2.00 -10.03 8.54
CA ARG A 102 0.75 -10.76 8.81
C ARG A 102 0.13 -11.34 7.55
N ALA A 103 -0.66 -12.42 7.71
CA ALA A 103 -1.28 -13.19 6.63
C ALA A 103 -2.82 -13.19 6.75
N CYS A 104 -3.45 -12.04 6.62
CA CYS A 104 -4.90 -11.91 6.66
C CYS A 104 -5.54 -12.63 5.48
N ARG A 105 -6.54 -13.50 5.73
CA ARG A 105 -7.13 -14.39 4.70
C ARG A 105 -7.81 -13.66 3.55
N PHE A 106 -8.25 -12.45 3.75
CA PHE A 106 -8.91 -11.59 2.75
C PHE A 106 -7.95 -10.66 2.03
N CYS A 107 -6.72 -10.52 2.51
CA CYS A 107 -5.74 -9.58 1.97
C CYS A 107 -4.95 -10.21 0.81
N ALA A 108 -4.66 -9.41 -0.22
CA ALA A 108 -3.87 -9.83 -1.39
C ALA A 108 -2.40 -9.38 -1.30
N VAL A 109 -2.00 -8.73 -0.21
CA VAL A 109 -0.61 -8.31 0.00
C VAL A 109 0.29 -9.51 0.26
N ASP A 110 1.49 -9.47 -0.26
CA ASP A 110 2.49 -10.54 -0.09
C ASP A 110 2.91 -10.64 1.39
N THR A 111 3.11 -11.87 1.88
CA THR A 111 3.45 -12.11 3.29
C THR A 111 4.89 -12.60 3.44
N GLY A 112 5.62 -12.01 4.37
CA GLY A 112 7.01 -12.38 4.68
C GLY A 112 7.54 -11.57 5.84
N ASN A 113 8.84 -11.72 6.12
CA ASN A 113 9.51 -10.90 7.13
C ASN A 113 10.58 -10.04 6.47
N PRO A 114 10.40 -8.70 6.47
CA PRO A 114 11.39 -7.77 5.95
C PRO A 114 12.67 -7.67 6.79
N ASN A 115 12.69 -8.22 8.01
CA ASN A 115 13.85 -8.22 8.92
C ASN A 115 14.38 -6.81 9.18
N GLY A 116 13.50 -5.88 9.50
CA GLY A 116 13.85 -4.50 9.83
C GLY A 116 14.20 -3.62 8.62
N TRP A 117 14.15 -4.15 7.38
CA TRP A 117 14.44 -3.33 6.21
C TRP A 117 13.39 -2.22 6.02
N LEU A 118 13.87 -0.98 5.85
CA LEU A 118 13.06 0.20 5.50
C LEU A 118 13.78 0.99 4.40
N ASP A 119 13.00 1.57 3.49
CA ASP A 119 13.51 2.56 2.56
C ASP A 119 13.52 3.93 3.24
N LEU A 120 14.69 4.40 3.63
CA LEU A 120 14.85 5.68 4.33
C LEU A 120 14.51 6.89 3.44
N GLU A 121 14.48 6.72 2.12
CA GLU A 121 14.09 7.76 1.16
C GLU A 121 12.56 7.79 0.93
N GLU A 122 11.80 6.78 1.42
CA GLU A 122 10.36 6.70 1.20
C GLU A 122 9.60 7.95 1.66
N PRO A 123 9.90 8.59 2.82
CA PRO A 123 9.22 9.83 3.22
C PRO A 123 9.36 10.95 2.19
N GLN A 124 10.57 11.17 1.67
CA GLN A 124 10.83 12.21 0.68
C GLN A 124 10.25 11.86 -0.69
N ASN A 125 10.35 10.60 -1.09
CA ASN A 125 9.79 10.10 -2.35
C ASN A 125 8.27 10.20 -2.34
N THR A 126 7.63 9.86 -1.22
CA THR A 126 6.18 9.97 -1.04
C THR A 126 5.73 11.42 -1.12
N ALA A 127 6.37 12.33 -0.40
CA ALA A 127 6.05 13.76 -0.42
C ALA A 127 6.22 14.37 -1.81
N LYS A 128 7.31 14.04 -2.51
CA LYS A 128 7.56 14.46 -3.89
C LYS A 128 6.51 13.93 -4.86
N SER A 129 6.10 12.67 -4.70
CA SER A 129 5.06 12.07 -5.52
C SER A 129 3.70 12.75 -5.33
N VAL A 130 3.31 13.04 -4.09
CA VAL A 130 2.07 13.76 -3.76
C VAL A 130 2.05 15.13 -4.45
N GLU A 131 3.16 15.87 -4.39
CA GLU A 131 3.32 17.16 -5.07
C GLU A 131 3.17 17.02 -6.59
N LEU A 132 3.93 16.11 -7.22
CA LEU A 132 3.92 15.90 -8.67
C LEU A 132 2.56 15.41 -9.20
N MET A 133 1.84 14.64 -8.41
CA MET A 133 0.48 14.20 -8.74
C MET A 133 -0.56 15.31 -8.54
N ALA A 134 -0.20 16.44 -7.94
CA ALA A 134 -1.10 17.55 -7.59
C ALA A 134 -2.37 17.04 -6.87
N LEU A 135 -2.16 16.16 -5.88
CA LEU A 135 -3.27 15.61 -5.10
C LEU A 135 -3.86 16.67 -4.19
N ARG A 136 -5.15 16.54 -3.91
CA ARG A 136 -5.85 17.32 -2.89
C ARG A 136 -6.11 16.50 -1.63
N TYR A 137 -6.13 15.19 -1.81
CA TYR A 137 -6.38 14.22 -0.75
C TYR A 137 -5.52 12.98 -1.00
N ILE A 138 -4.82 12.54 0.02
CA ILE A 138 -4.02 11.31 -0.02
C ILE A 138 -4.42 10.40 1.13
N VAL A 139 -4.64 9.13 0.83
CA VAL A 139 -4.73 8.08 1.84
C VAL A 139 -3.37 7.41 1.93
N LEU A 140 -2.79 7.42 3.10
CA LEU A 140 -1.64 6.59 3.44
C LEU A 140 -2.13 5.35 4.17
N THR A 141 -1.62 4.21 3.80
CA THR A 141 -1.76 2.98 4.57
C THR A 141 -0.41 2.30 4.65
N SER A 142 -0.30 1.20 5.33
CA SER A 142 0.93 0.44 5.39
C SER A 142 0.68 -1.05 5.48
N VAL A 143 1.72 -1.82 5.23
CA VAL A 143 1.80 -3.21 5.68
C VAL A 143 2.03 -3.25 7.19
N ASP A 144 1.63 -4.34 7.85
CA ASP A 144 2.04 -4.60 9.23
C ASP A 144 3.53 -4.92 9.27
N ARG A 145 4.21 -4.38 10.27
CA ARG A 145 5.66 -4.47 10.45
C ARG A 145 6.00 -4.89 11.87
N ASP A 146 5.49 -6.07 12.27
CA ASP A 146 5.79 -6.68 13.59
C ASP A 146 7.28 -7.02 13.78
N ASP A 147 8.09 -6.81 12.72
CA ASP A 147 9.56 -6.91 12.74
C ASP A 147 10.25 -5.60 13.18
N LEU A 148 9.50 -4.54 13.44
CA LEU A 148 9.96 -3.25 13.95
C LEU A 148 9.42 -3.01 15.35
N ASP A 149 10.23 -2.46 16.25
CA ASP A 149 9.89 -2.26 17.66
C ASP A 149 8.65 -1.39 17.89
N ASP A 150 8.38 -0.44 16.99
CA ASP A 150 7.23 0.47 17.04
C ASP A 150 6.19 0.18 15.95
N GLY A 151 6.22 -1.01 15.35
CA GLY A 151 5.34 -1.36 14.23
C GLY A 151 5.50 -0.46 12.99
N GLY A 152 6.57 0.34 12.95
CA GLY A 152 6.84 1.31 11.87
C GLY A 152 6.19 2.67 12.07
N ALA A 153 5.66 3.00 13.24
CA ALA A 153 4.98 4.25 13.54
C ALA A 153 5.86 5.49 13.30
N ALA A 154 7.16 5.42 13.67
CA ALA A 154 8.10 6.51 13.43
C ALA A 154 8.28 6.81 11.94
N HIS A 155 8.39 5.76 11.13
CA HIS A 155 8.53 5.88 9.68
C HIS A 155 7.24 6.42 9.04
N TYR A 156 6.09 5.90 9.47
CA TYR A 156 4.77 6.39 9.03
C TYR A 156 4.62 7.90 9.31
N ALA A 157 4.89 8.31 10.55
CA ALA A 157 4.84 9.71 10.95
C ALA A 157 5.84 10.60 10.17
N ALA A 158 7.01 10.07 9.82
CA ALA A 158 7.97 10.79 8.98
C ALA A 158 7.43 11.03 7.57
N CYS A 159 6.71 10.05 6.98
CA CYS A 159 6.04 10.22 5.68
C CYS A 159 4.96 11.31 5.73
N VAL A 160 4.13 11.31 6.78
CA VAL A 160 3.10 12.37 6.96
C VAL A 160 3.75 13.74 7.07
N ARG A 161 4.76 13.91 7.94
CA ARG A 161 5.46 15.18 8.10
C ARG A 161 6.09 15.67 6.80
N ALA A 162 6.77 14.80 6.07
CA ALA A 162 7.38 15.16 4.79
C ALA A 162 6.34 15.65 3.76
N ILE A 163 5.15 15.03 3.72
CA ILE A 163 4.05 15.50 2.88
C ILE A 163 3.57 16.87 3.33
N LYS A 164 3.33 17.06 4.64
CA LYS A 164 2.81 18.32 5.18
C LYS A 164 3.81 19.48 5.02
N GLU A 165 5.11 19.22 5.12
CA GLU A 165 6.15 20.22 4.86
C GLU A 165 6.16 20.66 3.39
N ARG A 166 6.00 19.71 2.46
CA ARG A 166 6.10 19.97 1.03
C ARG A 166 4.79 20.48 0.41
N THR A 167 3.67 19.95 0.88
CA THR A 167 2.32 20.23 0.36
C THR A 167 1.33 20.43 1.53
N PRO A 168 1.45 21.54 2.29
CA PRO A 168 0.66 21.75 3.52
C PRO A 168 -0.86 21.78 3.30
N GLN A 169 -1.30 22.06 2.06
CA GLN A 169 -2.72 22.13 1.70
C GLN A 169 -3.35 20.76 1.41
N VAL A 170 -2.55 19.70 1.26
CA VAL A 170 -3.06 18.35 0.99
C VAL A 170 -3.62 17.76 2.28
N VAL A 171 -4.84 17.27 2.21
CA VAL A 171 -5.46 16.50 3.31
C VAL A 171 -4.83 15.11 3.34
N VAL A 172 -4.30 14.72 4.48
CA VAL A 172 -3.67 13.42 4.71
C VAL A 172 -4.56 12.58 5.61
N GLU A 173 -5.03 11.46 5.09
CA GLU A 173 -5.68 10.40 5.86
C GLU A 173 -4.69 9.27 6.11
N ALA A 174 -4.54 8.87 7.36
CA ALA A 174 -3.75 7.71 7.75
C ALA A 174 -4.68 6.55 8.10
N LEU A 175 -4.73 5.54 7.23
CA LEU A 175 -5.34 4.25 7.50
C LEU A 175 -4.28 3.32 8.07
N THR A 176 -4.21 3.26 9.40
CA THR A 176 -3.09 2.66 10.13
C THR A 176 -3.31 1.19 10.49
N PRO A 177 -2.23 0.42 10.71
CA PRO A 177 -2.29 -0.85 11.42
C PRO A 177 -2.61 -0.62 12.91
N ASP A 178 -2.77 -1.69 13.66
CA ASP A 178 -3.09 -1.64 15.09
C ASP A 178 -1.87 -1.35 16.01
N PHE A 179 -0.64 -1.36 15.45
CA PHE A 179 0.62 -1.20 16.20
C PHE A 179 0.71 -2.09 17.45
N ASP A 180 0.08 -3.27 17.42
CA ASP A 180 -0.04 -4.20 18.56
C ASP A 180 -0.60 -3.54 19.85
N GLY A 181 -1.41 -2.49 19.67
CA GLY A 181 -2.02 -1.72 20.76
C GLY A 181 -1.07 -0.74 21.46
N ASP A 182 0.11 -0.48 20.92
CA ASP A 182 1.04 0.52 21.47
C ASP A 182 0.50 1.94 21.31
N LEU A 183 0.05 2.51 22.42
CA LEU A 183 -0.50 3.88 22.45
C LEU A 183 0.53 4.93 22.07
N GLN A 184 1.81 4.75 22.40
CA GLN A 184 2.87 5.71 22.06
C GLN A 184 3.12 5.72 20.53
N ALA A 185 3.05 4.56 19.89
CA ALA A 185 3.11 4.44 18.44
C ALA A 185 1.93 5.15 17.78
N ILE A 186 0.70 4.94 18.29
CA ILE A 186 -0.51 5.59 17.80
C ILE A 186 -0.41 7.12 17.96
N GLU A 187 -0.06 7.62 19.15
CA GLU A 187 0.11 9.05 19.43
C GLU A 187 1.14 9.69 18.49
N ARG A 188 2.26 9.01 18.25
CA ARG A 188 3.30 9.49 17.32
C ARG A 188 2.77 9.72 15.90
N VAL A 189 1.89 8.86 15.42
CA VAL A 189 1.26 9.02 14.11
C VAL A 189 0.21 10.13 14.14
N VAL A 190 -0.63 10.19 15.16
CA VAL A 190 -1.65 11.24 15.33
C VAL A 190 -1.01 12.62 15.38
N ASP A 191 0.10 12.78 16.11
CA ASP A 191 0.82 14.05 16.27
C ASP A 191 1.69 14.42 15.06
N SER A 192 1.64 13.66 13.98
CA SER A 192 2.46 13.92 12.78
C SER A 192 1.93 15.03 11.89
N GLY A 193 0.68 15.52 12.12
CA GLY A 193 0.05 16.61 11.37
C GLY A 193 -0.94 16.13 10.31
N LEU A 194 -1.41 14.88 10.39
CA LEU A 194 -2.50 14.38 9.56
C LEU A 194 -3.84 15.01 9.93
N GLU A 195 -4.83 14.99 9.02
CA GLU A 195 -6.19 15.47 9.28
C GLU A 195 -7.16 14.35 9.63
N VAL A 196 -6.92 13.13 9.15
CA VAL A 196 -7.82 12.00 9.39
C VAL A 196 -7.01 10.79 9.86
N PHE A 197 -7.33 10.31 11.06
CA PHE A 197 -6.82 9.04 11.57
C PHE A 197 -7.92 7.98 11.41
N ALA A 198 -7.64 6.92 10.70
CA ALA A 198 -8.57 5.86 10.39
C ALA A 198 -7.99 4.48 10.71
N GLN A 199 -8.85 3.55 11.10
CA GLN A 199 -8.49 2.16 11.30
C GLN A 199 -9.63 1.25 10.86
N ASN A 200 -9.29 0.13 10.25
CA ASN A 200 -10.27 -0.87 9.85
C ASN A 200 -10.72 -1.74 11.03
N VAL A 201 -11.99 -2.11 11.03
CA VAL A 201 -12.49 -3.24 11.82
C VAL A 201 -12.43 -4.47 10.92
N GLU A 202 -11.36 -5.25 11.07
CA GLU A 202 -11.04 -6.34 10.14
C GLU A 202 -11.90 -7.59 10.34
N THR A 203 -12.39 -7.82 11.58
CA THR A 203 -13.23 -8.96 11.91
C THR A 203 -14.10 -8.68 13.12
N VAL A 204 -15.15 -9.47 13.26
CA VAL A 204 -16.04 -9.51 14.42
C VAL A 204 -15.97 -10.91 15.04
N LYS A 205 -16.32 -11.01 16.34
CA LYS A 205 -16.40 -12.31 17.04
C LYS A 205 -17.56 -13.15 16.50
#